data_013491fd3ec9ca057241fb6d43d1656d
#
_entry.id   013491fd3ec9ca057241fb6d43d1656d
#
_cell.length_a   1.000
_cell.length_b   1.000
_cell.length_c   1.000
_cell.angle_alpha   90.00
_cell.angle_beta   90.00
_cell.angle_gamma   90.00
#
_symmetry.space_group_name_H-M   'P 1'
#
loop_
_entity.id
_entity.type
_entity.pdbx_description
1 polymer ?
#
loop_
_entity_poly.entity_id
_entity_poly.type
_entity_poly.pdbx_seq_one_letter_code
_entity_poly.pdbx_strand_id
1 'polypeptide(L)'
;LADSLREQLDKRLARLKQERDSNWLPEWQELSDYILPRAGRFNTTDVNRGQRRDKKIINPRATFAARVLAAGMHSGMTSPASPWFKLGTPDPGLMQYGPVKEWLYAVEKAMREVMARSNLYNVLPTVYGEEGVFGTAAMAALPDERDTVRFYPFTCGSYMIANSDRQQVDTLYREFKMTARQMEQQFGKEALSQTVRTLLDSNSEAWVDVCHATEPNDKREQGRKDNTNMAYRSVYWEKGGDKDKLLRQSGFQEFPVMAPRWDVLGEDVYGTGPGSQCIGSTKALQLMERRKAEMMEKGVRPPMGAPASLKGQRASILPGGITYLNDMQIGAKFEPLYMVNPAWIGQLRGEIQAEEQIADTAFFVDLFLMISQMDSVRTAYEIATRKEEKMLMLGPVLERQNDDLLDPCIDQVFHLMVEQSISRWMGLLPGNPLLPPPPKELGNLDLRIEYTSILAQAQRAVEGGSIERAIGFAGTVANIKQDPSALDLLDTDNALREYFKAVSVPPTLVRSDDAVLAIREQRDQAMQAQQMQQDLGAVIQGAQLLSETDTSGNNALTQLAGAV
;
A
#
# COMPACT_ATOMS: atom_id res chain seq x y z
N LEU A 1 -38.61 -3.79 28.46
CA LEU A 1 -38.36 -2.54 27.74
C LEU A 1 -37.23 -2.82 26.79
N ALA A 2 -37.44 -2.54 25.50
CA ALA A 2 -36.35 -2.62 24.50
C ALA A 2 -35.29 -1.58 24.85
N ASP A 3 -34.02 -1.99 24.85
CA ASP A 3 -32.89 -1.05 25.05
C ASP A 3 -32.96 0.09 24.06
N SER A 4 -32.65 1.31 24.46
CA SER A 4 -32.51 2.45 23.54
C SER A 4 -31.36 2.20 22.56
N LEU A 5 -31.39 2.84 21.39
CA LEU A 5 -30.31 2.69 20.41
C LEU A 5 -28.95 2.94 21.05
N ARG A 6 -28.83 3.97 21.86
CA ARG A 6 -27.62 4.32 22.56
C ARG A 6 -27.16 3.23 23.54
N GLU A 7 -28.08 2.66 24.33
CA GLU A 7 -27.73 1.56 25.25
C GLU A 7 -27.20 0.34 24.48
N GLN A 8 -27.76 0.04 23.30
CA GLN A 8 -27.26 -1.02 22.42
C GLN A 8 -25.84 -0.73 21.94
N LEU A 9 -25.58 0.52 21.49
CA LEU A 9 -24.26 0.96 21.03
C LEU A 9 -23.21 0.94 22.18
N ASP A 10 -23.58 1.41 23.37
CA ASP A 10 -22.68 1.39 24.55
C ASP A 10 -22.32 -0.06 24.95
N LYS A 11 -23.29 -0.98 24.93
CA LYS A 11 -23.05 -2.42 25.21
C LYS A 11 -22.13 -3.03 24.16
N ARG A 12 -22.37 -2.74 22.87
CA ARG A 12 -21.52 -3.25 21.77
C ARG A 12 -20.12 -2.66 21.85
N LEU A 13 -19.98 -1.36 22.10
CA LEU A 13 -18.69 -0.70 22.31
C LEU A 13 -17.89 -1.35 23.44
N ALA A 14 -18.53 -1.58 24.61
CA ALA A 14 -17.89 -2.20 25.76
C ALA A 14 -17.39 -3.62 25.45
N ARG A 15 -18.16 -4.40 24.70
CA ARG A 15 -17.83 -5.77 24.30
C ARG A 15 -16.65 -5.80 23.32
N LEU A 16 -16.68 -5.00 22.25
CA LEU A 16 -15.59 -4.90 21.27
C LEU A 16 -14.30 -4.39 21.93
N LYS A 17 -14.44 -3.45 22.86
CA LYS A 17 -13.29 -2.93 23.62
C LYS A 17 -12.69 -4.00 24.52
N GLN A 18 -13.50 -4.77 25.23
CA GLN A 18 -13.03 -5.87 26.08
C GLN A 18 -12.29 -6.92 25.26
N GLU A 19 -12.83 -7.32 24.11
CA GLU A 19 -12.19 -8.28 23.20
C GLU A 19 -10.82 -7.80 22.72
N ARG A 20 -10.76 -6.58 22.21
CA ARG A 20 -9.49 -5.94 21.79
C ARG A 20 -8.50 -5.84 22.95
N ASP A 21 -8.93 -5.33 24.10
CA ASP A 21 -8.05 -5.04 25.24
C ASP A 21 -7.49 -6.31 25.87
N SER A 22 -8.26 -7.42 25.85
CA SER A 22 -7.82 -8.69 26.41
C SER A 22 -6.83 -9.43 25.51
N ASN A 23 -6.98 -9.33 24.19
CA ASN A 23 -6.25 -10.20 23.26
C ASN A 23 -5.11 -9.46 22.54
N TRP A 24 -5.31 -8.20 22.11
CA TRP A 24 -4.41 -7.51 21.20
C TRP A 24 -3.63 -6.35 21.85
N LEU A 25 -4.24 -5.68 22.82
CA LEU A 25 -3.68 -4.49 23.42
C LEU A 25 -2.31 -4.68 24.09
N PRO A 26 -2.04 -5.79 24.82
CA PRO A 26 -0.72 -6.02 25.42
C PRO A 26 0.41 -6.06 24.41
N GLU A 27 0.20 -6.76 23.29
CA GLU A 27 1.18 -6.85 22.21
C GLU A 27 1.39 -5.49 21.54
N TRP A 28 0.30 -4.78 21.21
CA TRP A 28 0.41 -3.45 20.61
C TRP A 28 1.12 -2.43 21.49
N GLN A 29 0.97 -2.53 22.81
CA GLN A 29 1.73 -1.70 23.74
C GLN A 29 3.23 -1.99 23.66
N GLU A 30 3.62 -3.25 23.58
CA GLU A 30 5.02 -3.62 23.40
C GLU A 30 5.57 -3.14 22.05
N LEU A 31 4.83 -3.35 20.96
CA LEU A 31 5.20 -2.87 19.63
C LEU A 31 5.37 -1.35 19.60
N SER A 32 4.46 -0.61 20.25
CA SER A 32 4.58 0.83 20.40
C SER A 32 5.83 1.21 21.19
N ASP A 33 6.12 0.55 22.31
CA ASP A 33 7.24 0.87 23.19
C ASP A 33 8.61 0.64 22.55
N TYR A 34 8.74 -0.37 21.68
CA TYR A 34 10.02 -0.81 21.13
C TYR A 34 10.23 -0.46 19.66
N ILE A 35 9.16 -0.22 18.86
CA ILE A 35 9.28 0.02 17.43
C ILE A 35 8.71 1.38 17.02
N LEU A 36 7.45 1.70 17.36
CA LEU A 36 6.77 2.96 16.98
C LEU A 36 6.23 3.71 18.21
N PRO A 37 7.07 4.35 19.00
CA PRO A 37 6.69 4.91 20.31
C PRO A 37 5.69 6.07 20.26
N ARG A 38 5.45 6.67 19.10
CA ARG A 38 4.46 7.74 18.92
C ARG A 38 3.16 7.29 18.28
N ALA A 39 3.14 6.13 17.65
CA ALA A 39 1.94 5.46 17.20
C ALA A 39 1.33 4.67 18.35
N GLY A 40 0.04 4.47 18.30
CA GLY A 40 -0.70 3.78 19.35
C GLY A 40 -1.28 4.75 20.39
N ARG A 41 -2.59 4.65 20.57
CA ARG A 41 -3.36 5.36 21.60
C ARG A 41 -4.24 4.34 22.31
N PHE A 42 -3.75 3.83 23.41
CA PHE A 42 -4.37 2.72 24.11
C PHE A 42 -5.42 3.13 25.13
N ASN A 43 -5.39 4.40 25.55
CA ASN A 43 -6.39 4.97 26.44
C ASN A 43 -6.86 6.33 25.92
N THR A 44 -8.11 6.69 26.21
CA THR A 44 -8.67 8.02 25.85
C THR A 44 -7.94 9.18 26.52
N THR A 45 -7.30 8.94 27.66
CA THR A 45 -6.44 9.90 28.35
C THR A 45 -5.05 10.03 27.73
N ASP A 46 -4.67 9.10 26.85
CA ASP A 46 -3.39 9.08 26.18
C ASP A 46 -3.37 10.08 25.02
N VAL A 47 -3.33 11.35 25.35
CA VAL A 47 -3.16 12.42 24.38
C VAL A 47 -1.68 12.59 24.13
N ASN A 48 -1.21 12.16 22.95
CA ASN A 48 0.19 12.30 22.56
C ASN A 48 0.52 13.79 22.30
N ARG A 49 0.90 14.51 23.33
CA ARG A 49 1.23 15.96 23.29
C ARG A 49 2.73 16.22 23.14
N GLY A 50 3.45 15.40 22.39
CA GLY A 50 4.89 15.59 22.16
C GLY A 50 5.78 15.07 23.28
N GLN A 51 5.26 14.34 24.26
CA GLN A 51 6.08 13.69 25.29
C GLN A 51 6.99 12.63 24.68
N ARG A 52 8.21 12.55 25.18
CA ARG A 52 9.17 11.54 24.78
C ARG A 52 8.72 10.15 25.24
N ARG A 53 8.50 9.24 24.28
CA ARG A 53 8.02 7.86 24.52
C ARG A 53 9.06 6.79 24.16
N ASP A 54 10.19 7.18 23.60
CA ASP A 54 11.26 6.30 23.13
C ASP A 54 12.27 5.89 24.23
N LYS A 55 11.86 5.92 25.49
CA LYS A 55 12.75 5.62 26.63
C LYS A 55 13.31 4.19 26.64
N LYS A 56 12.59 3.25 26.01
CA LYS A 56 12.98 1.85 25.92
C LYS A 56 13.87 1.56 24.71
N ILE A 57 13.95 2.48 23.74
CA ILE A 57 14.70 2.30 22.50
C ILE A 57 16.11 2.85 22.68
N ILE A 58 17.10 1.99 22.65
CA ILE A 58 18.53 2.29 22.64
C ILE A 58 19.06 2.19 21.21
N ASN A 59 18.76 1.08 20.53
CA ASN A 59 19.06 0.88 19.11
C ASN A 59 17.78 1.09 18.26
N PRO A 60 17.77 2.06 17.34
CA PRO A 60 16.58 2.42 16.57
C PRO A 60 16.40 1.60 15.30
N ARG A 61 17.11 0.45 15.11
CA ARG A 61 17.09 -0.30 13.84
C ARG A 61 15.69 -0.72 13.43
N ALA A 62 14.88 -1.29 14.33
CA ALA A 62 13.51 -1.70 14.05
C ALA A 62 12.60 -0.53 13.69
N THR A 63 12.77 0.63 14.34
CA THR A 63 12.05 1.87 13.98
C THR A 63 12.41 2.34 12.56
N PHE A 64 13.69 2.25 12.19
CA PHE A 64 14.15 2.57 10.85
C PHE A 64 13.57 1.59 9.81
N ALA A 65 13.64 0.29 10.10
CA ALA A 65 13.10 -0.75 9.24
C ALA A 65 11.59 -0.57 8.96
N ALA A 66 10.81 -0.26 9.99
CA ALA A 66 9.38 0.05 9.86
C ALA A 66 9.11 1.28 8.96
N ARG A 67 9.97 2.32 9.03
CA ARG A 67 9.86 3.49 8.15
C ARG A 67 10.21 3.16 6.70
N VAL A 68 11.21 2.30 6.47
CA VAL A 68 11.58 1.85 5.13
C VAL A 68 10.43 1.05 4.52
N LEU A 69 9.81 0.15 5.28
CA LEU A 69 8.61 -0.57 4.83
C LEU A 69 7.49 0.40 4.43
N ALA A 70 7.12 1.34 5.30
CA ALA A 70 6.06 2.31 5.02
C ALA A 70 6.33 3.14 3.76
N ALA A 71 7.56 3.63 3.59
CA ALA A 71 7.98 4.37 2.41
C ALA A 71 8.02 3.49 1.16
N GLY A 72 8.47 2.24 1.31
CA GLY A 72 8.55 1.26 0.24
C GLY A 72 7.18 0.82 -0.28
N MET A 73 6.24 0.53 0.62
CA MET A 73 4.85 0.25 0.26
C MET A 73 4.23 1.44 -0.46
N HIS A 74 4.39 2.65 0.07
CA HIS A 74 3.86 3.85 -0.58
C HIS A 74 4.46 4.09 -1.96
N SER A 75 5.77 4.00 -2.12
CA SER A 75 6.43 4.21 -3.42
C SER A 75 6.18 3.07 -4.40
N GLY A 76 6.04 1.84 -3.90
CA GLY A 76 5.84 0.64 -4.71
C GLY A 76 4.40 0.37 -5.12
N MET A 77 3.41 0.72 -4.30
CA MET A 77 1.98 0.46 -4.56
C MET A 77 1.21 1.71 -5.00
N THR A 78 1.40 2.84 -4.32
CA THR A 78 0.54 4.03 -4.42
C THR A 78 1.33 5.31 -4.69
N SER A 79 2.36 5.22 -5.53
CA SER A 79 3.18 6.39 -5.88
C SER A 79 2.35 7.46 -6.60
N PRO A 80 2.38 8.73 -6.15
CA PRO A 80 1.73 9.83 -6.86
C PRO A 80 2.41 10.17 -8.19
N ALA A 81 3.66 9.72 -8.40
CA ALA A 81 4.45 10.04 -9.58
C ALA A 81 4.01 9.27 -10.84
N SER A 82 3.34 8.12 -10.67
CA SER A 82 2.90 7.27 -11.77
C SER A 82 1.48 6.75 -11.54
N PRO A 83 0.72 6.44 -12.61
CA PRO A 83 -0.56 5.75 -12.48
C PRO A 83 -0.36 4.40 -11.82
N TRP A 84 -1.05 4.16 -10.69
CA TRP A 84 -0.93 2.92 -9.94
C TRP A 84 -2.17 2.01 -10.05
N PHE A 85 -3.24 2.52 -10.64
CA PHE A 85 -4.44 1.76 -11.01
C PHE A 85 -4.98 2.19 -12.38
N LYS A 86 -5.75 1.31 -13.02
CA LYS A 86 -6.56 1.55 -14.20
C LYS A 86 -7.95 1.03 -13.98
N LEU A 87 -8.92 1.68 -14.61
CA LEU A 87 -10.30 1.22 -14.61
C LEU A 87 -10.57 0.38 -15.86
N GLY A 88 -11.26 -0.72 -15.67
CA GLY A 88 -11.68 -1.62 -16.72
C GLY A 88 -13.14 -2.03 -16.57
N THR A 89 -13.61 -2.86 -17.49
CA THR A 89 -14.92 -3.52 -17.43
C THR A 89 -14.73 -5.03 -17.35
N PRO A 90 -15.66 -5.77 -16.74
CA PRO A 90 -15.62 -7.23 -16.74
C PRO A 90 -15.72 -7.82 -18.15
N ASP A 91 -16.33 -7.10 -19.09
CA ASP A 91 -16.48 -7.53 -20.49
C ASP A 91 -15.29 -7.05 -21.34
N PRO A 92 -14.44 -7.95 -21.85
CA PRO A 92 -13.31 -7.60 -22.71
C PRO A 92 -13.74 -6.91 -24.02
N GLY A 93 -14.94 -7.19 -24.53
CA GLY A 93 -15.46 -6.57 -25.76
C GLY A 93 -15.72 -5.07 -25.56
N LEU A 94 -16.28 -4.68 -24.42
CA LEU A 94 -16.50 -3.27 -24.09
C LEU A 94 -15.20 -2.50 -23.88
N MET A 95 -14.14 -3.16 -23.40
CA MET A 95 -12.82 -2.54 -23.26
C MET A 95 -12.19 -2.13 -24.61
N GLN A 96 -12.62 -2.73 -25.71
CA GLN A 96 -12.14 -2.38 -27.06
C GLN A 96 -12.99 -1.28 -27.71
N TYR A 97 -14.20 -1.04 -27.20
CA TYR A 97 -15.09 0.00 -27.72
C TYR A 97 -14.58 1.40 -27.40
N GLY A 98 -14.29 2.21 -28.43
CA GLY A 98 -13.61 3.50 -28.31
C GLY A 98 -14.22 4.43 -27.27
N PRO A 99 -15.55 4.74 -27.31
CA PRO A 99 -16.18 5.64 -26.34
C PRO A 99 -16.09 5.20 -24.88
N VAL A 100 -16.14 3.89 -24.61
CA VAL A 100 -15.99 3.32 -23.26
C VAL A 100 -14.55 3.50 -22.78
N LYS A 101 -13.60 3.19 -23.63
CA LYS A 101 -12.16 3.34 -23.33
C LYS A 101 -11.78 4.79 -23.02
N GLU A 102 -12.27 5.74 -23.80
CA GLU A 102 -12.04 7.17 -23.59
C GLU A 102 -12.68 7.65 -22.28
N TRP A 103 -13.89 7.20 -21.99
CA TRP A 103 -14.59 7.54 -20.76
C TRP A 103 -13.86 6.99 -19.52
N LEU A 104 -13.47 5.72 -19.53
CA LEU A 104 -12.70 5.10 -18.44
C LEU A 104 -11.40 5.85 -18.18
N TYR A 105 -10.67 6.21 -19.23
CA TYR A 105 -9.43 6.99 -19.09
C TYR A 105 -9.68 8.39 -18.52
N ALA A 106 -10.76 9.07 -18.93
CA ALA A 106 -11.11 10.38 -18.40
C ALA A 106 -11.50 10.31 -16.91
N VAL A 107 -12.26 9.27 -16.51
CA VAL A 107 -12.64 9.03 -15.12
C VAL A 107 -11.40 8.72 -14.28
N GLU A 108 -10.54 7.81 -14.72
CA GLU A 108 -9.28 7.46 -14.06
C GLU A 108 -8.40 8.71 -13.82
N LYS A 109 -8.27 9.55 -14.84
CA LYS A 109 -7.51 10.80 -14.73
C LYS A 109 -8.13 11.74 -13.69
N ALA A 110 -9.45 11.93 -13.73
CA ALA A 110 -10.17 12.78 -12.77
C ALA A 110 -10.03 12.24 -11.33
N MET A 111 -10.14 10.93 -11.13
CA MET A 111 -9.95 10.31 -9.82
C MET A 111 -8.53 10.55 -9.28
N ARG A 112 -7.51 10.36 -10.10
CA ARG A 112 -6.12 10.62 -9.69
C ARG A 112 -5.90 12.11 -9.34
N GLU A 113 -6.51 13.03 -10.07
CA GLU A 113 -6.45 14.46 -9.76
C GLU A 113 -7.13 14.79 -8.42
N VAL A 114 -8.28 14.17 -8.12
CA VAL A 114 -8.96 14.33 -6.83
C VAL A 114 -8.13 13.74 -5.69
N MET A 115 -7.57 12.54 -5.87
CA MET A 115 -6.69 11.91 -4.89
C MET A 115 -5.43 12.73 -4.63
N ALA A 116 -4.81 13.29 -5.68
CA ALA A 116 -3.60 14.13 -5.56
C ALA A 116 -3.88 15.46 -4.85
N ARG A 117 -5.07 16.01 -5.05
CA ARG A 117 -5.50 17.25 -4.39
C ARG A 117 -5.93 17.04 -2.94
N SER A 118 -6.40 15.82 -2.62
CA SER A 118 -6.73 15.41 -1.26
C SER A 118 -5.47 15.15 -0.41
N ASN A 119 -5.66 14.71 0.82
CA ASN A 119 -4.57 14.33 1.70
C ASN A 119 -4.21 12.83 1.64
N LEU A 120 -4.67 12.05 0.64
CA LEU A 120 -4.47 10.61 0.55
C LEU A 120 -2.99 10.22 0.67
N TYR A 121 -2.14 10.80 -0.18
CA TYR A 121 -0.72 10.47 -0.24
C TYR A 121 0.08 10.89 1.02
N ASN A 122 -0.48 11.75 1.86
CA ASN A 122 0.08 12.07 3.17
C ASN A 122 -0.35 11.05 4.25
N VAL A 123 -1.51 10.43 4.09
CA VAL A 123 -2.09 9.47 5.03
C VAL A 123 -1.57 8.06 4.81
N LEU A 124 -1.45 7.62 3.56
CA LEU A 124 -1.04 6.26 3.21
C LEU A 124 0.28 5.79 3.87
N PRO A 125 1.36 6.58 3.93
CA PRO A 125 2.57 6.15 4.62
C PRO A 125 2.35 5.86 6.12
N THR A 126 1.42 6.59 6.74
CA THR A 126 1.06 6.34 8.15
C THR A 126 0.28 5.03 8.28
N VAL A 127 -0.66 4.77 7.37
CA VAL A 127 -1.45 3.52 7.33
C VAL A 127 -0.53 2.32 7.13
N TYR A 128 0.34 2.33 6.11
CA TYR A 128 1.30 1.26 5.86
C TYR A 128 2.27 1.05 7.03
N GLY A 129 2.70 2.13 7.69
CA GLY A 129 3.58 2.04 8.85
C GLY A 129 2.91 1.45 10.08
N GLU A 130 1.66 1.83 10.37
CA GLU A 130 0.89 1.23 11.47
C GLU A 130 0.55 -0.23 11.19
N GLU A 131 0.15 -0.54 9.98
CA GLU A 131 -0.14 -1.91 9.57
C GLU A 131 1.08 -2.83 9.63
N GLY A 132 2.22 -2.40 9.11
CA GLY A 132 3.46 -3.18 9.18
C GLY A 132 3.94 -3.45 10.61
N VAL A 133 3.64 -2.56 11.56
CA VAL A 133 4.05 -2.75 12.96
C VAL A 133 2.98 -3.44 13.78
N PHE A 134 1.72 -2.98 13.74
CA PHE A 134 0.63 -3.51 14.56
C PHE A 134 -0.22 -4.58 13.87
N GLY A 135 0.08 -4.88 12.60
CA GLY A 135 -0.67 -5.84 11.79
C GLY A 135 -2.01 -5.34 11.26
N THR A 136 -2.50 -4.21 11.77
CA THR A 136 -3.78 -3.63 11.38
C THR A 136 -3.69 -2.12 11.42
N ALA A 137 -4.23 -1.47 10.40
CA ALA A 137 -4.43 -0.02 10.39
C ALA A 137 -5.89 0.29 10.04
N ALA A 138 -6.28 1.54 10.19
CA ALA A 138 -7.60 1.99 9.75
C ALA A 138 -7.58 3.44 9.30
N MET A 139 -8.32 3.75 8.24
CA MET A 139 -8.59 5.10 7.80
C MET A 139 -10.03 5.23 7.29
N ALA A 140 -10.61 6.43 7.37
CA ALA A 140 -11.91 6.72 6.77
C ALA A 140 -11.77 7.71 5.63
N ALA A 141 -12.52 7.50 4.54
CA ALA A 141 -12.70 8.45 3.46
C ALA A 141 -14.07 9.11 3.60
N LEU A 142 -14.10 10.41 3.86
CA LEU A 142 -15.33 11.16 4.09
C LEU A 142 -15.48 12.27 3.03
N PRO A 143 -16.73 12.63 2.67
CA PRO A 143 -16.96 13.72 1.74
C PRO A 143 -16.42 15.03 2.30
N ASP A 144 -15.80 15.84 1.43
CA ASP A 144 -15.27 17.16 1.75
C ASP A 144 -15.74 18.19 0.70
N GLU A 145 -16.16 19.36 1.16
CA GLU A 145 -16.68 20.41 0.28
C GLU A 145 -15.61 21.04 -0.62
N ARG A 146 -14.34 21.06 -0.17
CA ARG A 146 -13.22 21.65 -0.91
C ARG A 146 -12.55 20.66 -1.85
N ASP A 147 -12.19 19.48 -1.28
CA ASP A 147 -11.33 18.52 -1.94
C ASP A 147 -12.09 17.30 -2.45
N THR A 148 -13.43 17.30 -2.38
CA THR A 148 -14.31 16.19 -2.75
C THR A 148 -14.25 15.04 -1.74
N VAL A 149 -13.07 14.61 -1.34
CA VAL A 149 -12.81 13.55 -0.36
C VAL A 149 -11.67 13.96 0.57
N ARG A 150 -11.81 13.61 1.85
CA ARG A 150 -10.76 13.78 2.84
C ARG A 150 -10.55 12.49 3.63
N PHE A 151 -9.30 12.12 3.83
CA PHE A 151 -8.91 10.89 4.49
C PHE A 151 -8.49 11.16 5.94
N TYR A 152 -8.99 10.32 6.85
CA TYR A 152 -8.75 10.42 8.30
C TYR A 152 -8.13 9.12 8.79
N PRO A 153 -6.80 9.09 9.05
CA PRO A 153 -6.16 7.93 9.63
C PRO A 153 -6.56 7.80 11.10
N PHE A 154 -6.82 6.59 11.55
CA PHE A 154 -7.07 6.27 12.94
C PHE A 154 -5.85 5.58 13.53
N THR A 155 -5.35 6.09 14.64
CA THR A 155 -4.19 5.52 15.32
C THR A 155 -4.56 4.20 16.00
N CYS A 156 -3.71 3.20 15.89
CA CYS A 156 -3.89 1.90 16.55
C CYS A 156 -4.24 2.05 18.03
N GLY A 157 -5.18 1.26 18.51
CA GLY A 157 -5.70 1.33 19.87
C GLY A 157 -6.79 2.39 20.10
N SER A 158 -7.02 3.34 19.19
CA SER A 158 -8.10 4.33 19.33
C SER A 158 -9.44 3.87 18.74
N TYR A 159 -9.44 2.74 18.05
CA TYR A 159 -10.62 2.17 17.40
C TYR A 159 -10.80 0.68 17.72
N MET A 160 -11.98 0.18 17.50
CA MET A 160 -12.37 -1.22 17.52
C MET A 160 -13.08 -1.53 16.21
N ILE A 161 -12.77 -2.69 15.63
CA ILE A 161 -13.39 -3.18 14.39
C ILE A 161 -14.08 -4.52 14.64
N ALA A 162 -14.99 -4.86 13.74
CA ALA A 162 -15.59 -6.18 13.68
C ALA A 162 -15.83 -6.59 12.23
N ASN A 163 -15.83 -7.88 11.99
CA ASN A 163 -16.03 -8.49 10.69
C ASN A 163 -17.50 -8.83 10.42
N SER A 164 -17.87 -8.79 9.15
CA SER A 164 -19.09 -9.40 8.62
C SER A 164 -18.96 -10.94 8.58
N ASP A 165 -20.02 -11.61 8.17
CA ASP A 165 -20.06 -13.05 7.83
C ASP A 165 -19.11 -13.42 6.67
N ARG A 166 -18.70 -12.44 5.86
CA ARG A 166 -17.72 -12.59 4.78
C ARG A 166 -16.28 -12.34 5.22
N GLN A 167 -16.01 -12.20 6.51
CA GLN A 167 -14.70 -11.87 7.08
C GLN A 167 -14.11 -10.51 6.61
N GLN A 168 -14.97 -9.64 6.08
CA GLN A 168 -14.62 -8.26 5.74
C GLN A 168 -15.01 -7.33 6.89
N VAL A 169 -14.18 -6.32 7.16
CA VAL A 169 -14.48 -5.32 8.18
C VAL A 169 -15.64 -4.45 7.71
N ASP A 170 -16.75 -4.49 8.45
CA ASP A 170 -17.95 -3.71 8.18
C ASP A 170 -18.40 -2.82 9.34
N THR A 171 -17.69 -2.89 10.45
CA THR A 171 -18.04 -2.22 11.70
C THR A 171 -16.80 -1.53 12.28
N LEU A 172 -16.93 -0.24 12.60
CA LEU A 172 -15.91 0.52 13.32
C LEU A 172 -16.55 1.26 14.51
N TYR A 173 -15.95 1.10 15.67
CA TYR A 173 -16.22 1.89 16.87
C TYR A 173 -14.97 2.62 17.31
N ARG A 174 -15.09 3.83 17.81
CA ARG A 174 -13.96 4.57 18.36
C ARG A 174 -14.36 5.46 19.54
N GLU A 175 -13.41 5.63 20.45
CA GLU A 175 -13.47 6.61 21.52
C GLU A 175 -12.37 7.66 21.30
N PHE A 176 -12.72 8.93 21.33
CA PHE A 176 -11.77 10.02 21.13
C PHE A 176 -12.20 11.28 21.89
N LYS A 177 -11.31 12.22 22.01
CA LYS A 177 -11.59 13.49 22.69
C LYS A 177 -11.77 14.63 21.72
N MET A 178 -12.75 15.47 22.01
CA MET A 178 -13.00 16.75 21.35
C MET A 178 -13.05 17.85 22.39
N THR A 179 -12.67 19.08 22.01
CA THR A 179 -12.96 20.22 22.86
C THR A 179 -14.43 20.60 22.76
N ALA A 180 -14.98 21.19 23.82
CA ALA A 180 -16.38 21.64 23.82
C ALA A 180 -16.68 22.56 22.62
N ARG A 181 -15.73 23.42 22.25
CA ARG A 181 -15.81 24.28 21.05
C ARG A 181 -15.88 23.49 19.75
N GLN A 182 -15.05 22.44 19.59
CA GLN A 182 -15.10 21.57 18.41
C GLN A 182 -16.42 20.82 18.31
N MET A 183 -16.97 20.39 19.45
CA MET A 183 -18.29 19.74 19.50
C MET A 183 -19.41 20.70 19.06
N GLU A 184 -19.38 21.94 19.51
CA GLU A 184 -20.35 22.97 19.06
C GLU A 184 -20.25 23.19 17.55
N GLN A 185 -19.05 23.34 17.00
CA GLN A 185 -18.83 23.51 15.56
C GLN A 185 -19.32 22.34 14.72
N GLN A 186 -19.16 21.11 15.21
CA GLN A 186 -19.47 19.90 14.45
C GLN A 186 -20.93 19.44 14.61
N PHE A 187 -21.52 19.60 15.78
CA PHE A 187 -22.85 19.04 16.11
C PHE A 187 -23.92 20.11 16.37
N GLY A 188 -23.51 21.37 16.56
CA GLY A 188 -24.40 22.43 16.97
C GLY A 188 -24.73 22.43 18.48
N LYS A 189 -25.05 23.61 19.02
CA LYS A 189 -25.28 23.78 20.47
C LYS A 189 -26.46 22.95 20.99
N GLU A 190 -27.48 22.72 20.15
CA GLU A 190 -28.71 22.01 20.55
C GLU A 190 -28.47 20.50 20.79
N ALA A 191 -27.56 19.88 20.06
CA ALA A 191 -27.25 18.48 20.20
C ALA A 191 -26.43 18.18 21.47
N LEU A 192 -25.76 19.16 22.05
CA LEU A 192 -24.87 18.99 23.19
C LEU A 192 -25.65 18.77 24.50
N SER A 193 -25.05 18.00 25.42
CA SER A 193 -25.58 17.86 26.78
C SER A 193 -25.49 19.16 27.56
N GLN A 194 -26.26 19.26 28.66
CA GLN A 194 -26.18 20.42 29.53
C GLN A 194 -24.79 20.61 30.15
N THR A 195 -24.10 19.49 30.45
CA THR A 195 -22.74 19.52 30.96
C THR A 195 -21.76 20.18 29.98
N VAL A 196 -21.83 19.78 28.69
CA VAL A 196 -20.95 20.36 27.66
C VAL A 196 -21.31 21.82 27.36
N ARG A 197 -22.60 22.19 27.40
CA ARG A 197 -23.03 23.60 27.27
C ARG A 197 -22.46 24.47 28.39
N THR A 198 -22.46 23.96 29.63
CA THR A 198 -21.83 24.68 30.76
C THR A 198 -20.32 24.81 30.57
N LEU A 199 -19.66 23.79 30.01
CA LEU A 199 -18.25 23.84 29.66
C LEU A 199 -17.95 24.86 28.56
N LEU A 200 -18.83 25.02 27.57
CA LEU A 200 -18.69 26.06 26.53
C LEU A 200 -18.63 27.47 27.13
N ASP A 201 -19.48 27.73 28.14
CA ASP A 201 -19.54 29.03 28.77
C ASP A 201 -18.39 29.29 29.77
N SER A 202 -17.86 28.23 30.42
CA SER A 202 -16.82 28.32 31.44
C SER A 202 -15.40 28.03 30.91
N ASN A 203 -15.23 27.03 30.07
CA ASN A 203 -13.95 26.60 29.47
C ASN A 203 -14.19 25.86 28.16
N SER A 204 -14.33 26.59 27.07
CA SER A 204 -14.60 26.05 25.72
C SER A 204 -13.51 25.08 25.19
N GLU A 205 -12.30 25.13 25.75
CA GLU A 205 -11.19 24.25 25.41
C GLU A 205 -11.14 22.97 26.28
N ALA A 206 -12.14 22.77 27.15
CA ALA A 206 -12.24 21.54 27.94
C ALA A 206 -12.47 20.33 27.06
N TRP A 207 -11.74 19.25 27.34
CA TRP A 207 -11.82 17.99 26.59
C TRP A 207 -12.99 17.14 27.07
N VAL A 208 -13.78 16.65 26.12
CA VAL A 208 -14.94 15.76 26.33
C VAL A 208 -14.70 14.46 25.58
N ASP A 209 -15.04 13.34 26.21
CA ASP A 209 -14.97 12.03 25.58
C ASP A 209 -16.19 11.81 24.67
N VAL A 210 -15.94 11.54 23.40
CA VAL A 210 -16.94 11.29 22.37
C VAL A 210 -16.76 9.87 21.83
N CYS A 211 -17.89 9.19 21.65
CA CYS A 211 -17.94 7.90 20.98
C CYS A 211 -18.54 8.05 19.59
N HIS A 212 -18.04 7.24 18.67
CA HIS A 212 -18.55 7.17 17.29
C HIS A 212 -18.63 5.71 16.88
N ALA A 213 -19.73 5.33 16.27
CA ALA A 213 -19.94 4.01 15.68
C ALA A 213 -20.35 4.16 14.22
N THR A 214 -19.75 3.34 13.36
CA THR A 214 -20.22 3.08 11.99
C THR A 214 -20.39 1.57 11.84
N GLU A 215 -21.61 1.14 11.53
CA GLU A 215 -21.96 -0.28 11.46
C GLU A 215 -23.11 -0.50 10.48
N PRO A 216 -23.36 -1.75 10.00
CA PRO A 216 -24.51 -2.08 9.17
C PRO A 216 -25.83 -1.69 9.83
N ASN A 217 -26.78 -1.21 9.04
CA ASN A 217 -28.08 -0.78 9.51
C ASN A 217 -29.14 -1.88 9.29
N ASP A 218 -29.23 -2.82 10.22
CA ASP A 218 -30.19 -3.94 10.18
C ASP A 218 -31.66 -3.51 10.17
N LYS A 219 -31.93 -2.25 10.56
CA LYS A 219 -33.30 -1.69 10.62
C LYS A 219 -33.64 -0.82 9.41
N ARG A 220 -32.89 -0.96 8.33
CA ARG A 220 -33.11 -0.21 7.11
C ARG A 220 -34.47 -0.55 6.48
N GLU A 221 -35.30 0.46 6.27
CA GLU A 221 -36.57 0.37 5.55
C GLU A 221 -36.35 0.52 4.06
N GLN A 222 -36.72 -0.50 3.27
CA GLN A 222 -36.60 -0.44 1.81
C GLN A 222 -37.52 0.65 1.24
N GLY A 223 -36.95 1.51 0.37
CA GLY A 223 -37.70 2.58 -0.29
C GLY A 223 -37.65 3.95 0.40
N ARG A 224 -37.20 4.04 1.63
CA ARG A 224 -37.02 5.31 2.34
C ARG A 224 -35.60 5.83 2.10
N LYS A 225 -35.50 7.01 1.48
CA LYS A 225 -34.23 7.65 1.11
C LYS A 225 -33.94 8.86 2.01
N ASP A 226 -33.67 8.62 3.28
CA ASP A 226 -33.20 9.65 4.19
C ASP A 226 -31.81 9.34 4.73
N ASN A 227 -31.14 10.34 5.29
CA ASN A 227 -29.76 10.24 5.78
C ASN A 227 -29.59 9.25 6.94
N THR A 228 -30.67 8.86 7.63
CA THR A 228 -30.65 7.92 8.74
C THR A 228 -30.96 6.48 8.31
N ASN A 229 -31.48 6.28 7.09
CA ASN A 229 -31.93 5.01 6.55
C ASN A 229 -31.01 4.47 5.45
N MET A 230 -29.71 4.76 5.55
CA MET A 230 -28.67 4.25 4.66
C MET A 230 -28.20 2.84 5.05
N ALA A 231 -27.40 2.20 4.20
CA ALA A 231 -26.91 0.84 4.43
C ALA A 231 -26.07 0.71 5.70
N TYR A 232 -25.26 1.71 5.96
CA TYR A 232 -24.45 1.82 7.18
C TYR A 232 -24.92 3.00 8.00
N ARG A 233 -25.18 2.79 9.29
CA ARG A 233 -25.50 3.88 10.22
C ARG A 233 -24.22 4.46 10.83
N SER A 234 -24.18 5.77 11.00
CA SER A 234 -23.09 6.50 11.66
C SER A 234 -23.66 7.31 12.81
N VAL A 235 -23.24 7.00 14.02
CA VAL A 235 -23.81 7.58 15.25
C VAL A 235 -22.72 8.15 16.13
N TYR A 236 -22.91 9.39 16.57
CA TYR A 236 -22.03 10.06 17.53
C TYR A 236 -22.78 10.29 18.84
N TRP A 237 -22.12 10.05 19.97
CA TRP A 237 -22.66 10.30 21.30
C TRP A 237 -21.59 10.67 22.32
N GLU A 238 -21.99 11.35 23.41
CA GLU A 238 -21.08 11.69 24.51
C GLU A 238 -20.91 10.50 25.44
N LYS A 239 -19.70 10.17 25.82
CA LYS A 239 -19.45 9.12 26.80
C LYS A 239 -19.94 9.56 28.18
N GLY A 240 -20.80 8.73 28.79
CA GLY A 240 -21.37 9.06 30.11
C GLY A 240 -22.42 10.16 30.12
N GLY A 241 -22.84 10.67 28.96
CA GLY A 241 -23.95 11.63 28.84
C GLY A 241 -25.34 10.99 28.99
N ASP A 242 -26.41 11.76 28.74
CA ASP A 242 -27.80 11.31 28.88
C ASP A 242 -28.08 10.07 28.02
N LYS A 243 -28.75 9.07 28.59
CA LYS A 243 -28.94 7.73 28.00
C LYS A 243 -29.70 7.70 26.67
N ASP A 244 -30.50 8.72 26.39
CA ASP A 244 -31.34 8.78 25.19
C ASP A 244 -30.84 9.82 24.19
N LYS A 245 -29.74 10.54 24.48
CA LYS A 245 -29.27 11.63 23.65
C LYS A 245 -28.11 11.23 22.74
N LEU A 246 -28.29 11.47 21.46
CA LEU A 246 -27.27 11.32 20.42
C LEU A 246 -26.81 12.71 19.95
N LEU A 247 -25.51 12.85 19.67
CA LEU A 247 -24.95 14.08 19.08
C LEU A 247 -25.34 14.22 17.60
N ARG A 248 -25.21 13.11 16.86
CA ARG A 248 -25.61 13.03 15.45
C ARG A 248 -25.91 11.58 15.06
N GLN A 249 -26.97 11.41 14.29
CA GLN A 249 -27.27 10.16 13.59
C GLN A 249 -27.33 10.44 12.09
N SER A 250 -26.53 9.73 11.34
CA SER A 250 -26.43 9.79 9.89
C SER A 250 -26.10 8.40 9.34
N GLY A 251 -25.89 8.29 8.05
CA GLY A 251 -25.49 7.02 7.44
C GLY A 251 -24.64 7.22 6.20
N PHE A 252 -24.19 6.08 5.68
CA PHE A 252 -23.44 5.97 4.43
C PHE A 252 -24.06 4.85 3.58
N GLN A 253 -24.01 4.99 2.27
CA GLN A 253 -24.46 3.92 1.35
C GLN A 253 -23.44 2.79 1.31
N GLU A 254 -22.16 3.13 1.39
CA GLU A 254 -21.04 2.21 1.45
C GLU A 254 -20.26 2.41 2.74
N PHE A 255 -19.52 1.38 3.16
CA PHE A 255 -18.72 1.47 4.38
C PHE A 255 -17.54 2.43 4.16
N PRO A 256 -17.45 3.55 4.86
CA PRO A 256 -16.48 4.60 4.57
C PRO A 256 -15.08 4.33 5.15
N VAL A 257 -14.87 3.18 5.81
CA VAL A 257 -13.63 2.87 6.52
C VAL A 257 -12.91 1.73 5.84
N MET A 258 -11.65 1.95 5.51
CA MET A 258 -10.70 0.95 5.07
C MET A 258 -9.90 0.49 6.28
N ALA A 259 -9.83 -0.82 6.52
CA ALA A 259 -9.10 -1.39 7.63
C ALA A 259 -8.16 -2.51 7.15
N PRO A 260 -7.04 -2.14 6.49
CA PRO A 260 -6.09 -3.13 6.00
C PRO A 260 -5.46 -3.92 7.14
N ARG A 261 -5.25 -5.22 6.86
CA ARG A 261 -4.66 -6.18 7.77
C ARG A 261 -3.52 -6.90 7.04
N TRP A 262 -2.35 -6.94 7.66
CA TRP A 262 -1.16 -7.51 7.02
C TRP A 262 -1.28 -9.02 6.82
N ASP A 263 -1.54 -9.75 7.89
CA ASP A 263 -1.79 -11.19 7.88
C ASP A 263 -2.85 -11.55 8.90
N VAL A 264 -3.85 -12.34 8.50
CA VAL A 264 -4.99 -12.73 9.35
C VAL A 264 -5.06 -14.24 9.42
N LEU A 265 -5.11 -14.77 10.62
CA LEU A 265 -5.23 -16.19 10.89
C LEU A 265 -6.69 -16.52 11.21
N GLY A 266 -7.29 -17.38 10.38
CA GLY A 266 -8.64 -17.88 10.62
C GLY A 266 -9.69 -16.78 10.67
N GLU A 267 -10.40 -16.71 11.80
CA GLU A 267 -11.51 -15.77 12.03
C GLU A 267 -11.08 -14.50 12.79
N ASP A 268 -9.78 -14.27 12.93
CA ASP A 268 -9.27 -13.11 13.65
C ASP A 268 -9.75 -11.80 13.00
N VAL A 269 -10.17 -10.88 13.86
CA VAL A 269 -10.63 -9.55 13.43
C VAL A 269 -9.46 -8.65 13.08
N TYR A 270 -8.38 -8.75 13.85
CA TYR A 270 -7.16 -7.97 13.66
C TYR A 270 -6.06 -8.85 13.07
N GLY A 271 -5.17 -8.25 12.29
CA GLY A 271 -4.03 -8.92 11.71
C GLY A 271 -2.77 -8.84 12.57
N THR A 272 -1.79 -9.66 12.22
CA THR A 272 -0.41 -9.62 12.74
C THR A 272 0.53 -9.16 11.63
N GLY A 273 1.61 -8.47 11.98
CA GLY A 273 2.53 -7.88 11.00
C GLY A 273 4.00 -8.20 11.27
N PRO A 274 4.91 -7.70 10.42
CA PRO A 274 6.36 -7.80 10.61
C PRO A 274 6.84 -7.38 11.99
N GLY A 275 6.19 -6.39 12.59
CA GLY A 275 6.49 -5.92 13.94
C GLY A 275 6.35 -7.05 14.97
N SER A 276 5.24 -7.81 14.93
CA SER A 276 4.99 -8.95 15.82
C SER A 276 6.03 -10.05 15.63
N GLN A 277 6.45 -10.29 14.39
CA GLN A 277 7.45 -11.32 14.08
C GLN A 277 8.84 -11.00 14.65
N CYS A 278 9.24 -9.72 14.70
CA CYS A 278 10.57 -9.32 15.14
C CYS A 278 10.61 -8.68 16.54
N ILE A 279 9.51 -8.63 17.29
CA ILE A 279 9.48 -7.97 18.61
C ILE A 279 10.44 -8.62 19.61
N GLY A 280 10.58 -9.95 19.58
CA GLY A 280 11.52 -10.71 20.42
C GLY A 280 12.97 -10.28 20.17
N SER A 281 13.39 -10.29 18.90
CA SER A 281 14.72 -9.84 18.46
C SER A 281 14.94 -8.36 18.78
N THR A 282 13.93 -7.52 18.59
CA THR A 282 14.02 -6.08 18.94
C THR A 282 14.25 -5.87 20.43
N LYS A 283 13.59 -6.63 21.32
CA LYS A 283 13.82 -6.57 22.76
C LYS A 283 15.22 -7.06 23.12
N ALA A 284 15.67 -8.18 22.52
CA ALA A 284 17.02 -8.70 22.71
C ALA A 284 18.07 -7.67 22.31
N LEU A 285 17.88 -7.00 21.17
CA LEU A 285 18.73 -5.93 20.65
C LEU A 285 18.89 -4.78 21.67
N GLN A 286 17.80 -4.30 22.29
CA GLN A 286 17.85 -3.26 23.31
C GLN A 286 18.65 -3.70 24.52
N LEU A 287 18.48 -4.94 24.95
CA LEU A 287 19.21 -5.51 26.08
C LEU A 287 20.73 -5.63 25.77
N MET A 288 21.06 -6.15 24.59
CA MET A 288 22.45 -6.31 24.15
C MET A 288 23.18 -4.97 24.04
N GLU A 289 22.53 -3.93 23.48
CA GLU A 289 23.11 -2.59 23.40
C GLU A 289 23.36 -2.00 24.79
N ARG A 290 22.43 -2.18 25.72
CA ARG A 290 22.63 -1.77 27.11
C ARG A 290 23.82 -2.50 27.74
N ARG A 291 23.91 -3.82 27.57
CA ARG A 291 25.00 -4.62 28.09
C ARG A 291 26.35 -4.26 27.47
N LYS A 292 26.36 -3.96 26.17
CA LYS A 292 27.56 -3.45 25.49
C LYS A 292 28.04 -2.13 26.12
N ALA A 293 27.13 -1.20 26.34
CA ALA A 293 27.46 0.07 27.01
C ALA A 293 28.00 -0.15 28.44
N GLU A 294 27.34 -1.02 29.22
CA GLU A 294 27.82 -1.38 30.58
C GLU A 294 29.18 -2.05 30.56
N MET A 295 29.46 -2.94 29.59
CA MET A 295 30.77 -3.58 29.40
C MET A 295 31.86 -2.53 29.07
N MET A 296 31.55 -1.61 28.17
CA MET A 296 32.47 -0.53 27.81
C MET A 296 32.76 0.36 29.01
N GLU A 297 31.76 0.72 29.81
CA GLU A 297 31.93 1.51 31.04
C GLU A 297 32.82 0.77 32.04
N LYS A 298 32.57 -0.52 32.30
CA LYS A 298 33.41 -1.35 33.16
C LYS A 298 34.82 -1.55 32.62
N GLY A 299 35.00 -1.53 31.31
CA GLY A 299 36.31 -1.57 30.66
C GLY A 299 37.12 -0.30 30.86
N VAL A 300 36.44 0.85 30.79
CA VAL A 300 37.06 2.17 30.99
C VAL A 300 37.25 2.48 32.49
N ARG A 301 36.30 2.06 33.32
CA ARG A 301 36.32 2.27 34.79
C ARG A 301 36.06 0.95 35.52
N PRO A 302 37.03 0.05 35.55
CA PRO A 302 36.87 -1.23 36.23
C PRO A 302 36.71 -1.07 37.72
N PRO A 303 35.98 -1.96 38.40
CA PRO A 303 35.99 -2.01 39.85
C PRO A 303 37.41 -2.31 40.35
N MET A 304 37.93 -1.45 41.24
CA MET A 304 39.28 -1.53 41.71
C MET A 304 39.36 -2.29 43.03
N GLY A 305 40.33 -3.18 43.12
CA GLY A 305 40.75 -3.80 44.37
C GLY A 305 41.85 -2.97 45.03
N ALA A 306 41.72 -2.72 46.29
CA ALA A 306 42.71 -1.96 47.05
C ALA A 306 43.04 -2.69 48.37
N PRO A 307 44.28 -2.61 48.84
CA PRO A 307 44.65 -3.14 50.15
C PRO A 307 43.90 -2.40 51.26
N ALA A 308 43.68 -3.09 52.38
CA ALA A 308 42.96 -2.53 53.53
C ALA A 308 43.58 -1.25 54.10
N SER A 309 44.89 -1.07 53.90
CA SER A 309 45.64 0.15 54.28
C SER A 309 45.16 1.43 53.58
N LEU A 310 44.54 1.31 52.40
CA LEU A 310 43.94 2.42 51.67
C LEU A 310 42.52 2.81 52.16
N LYS A 311 41.97 2.07 53.12
CA LYS A 311 40.64 2.38 53.67
C LYS A 311 40.73 3.73 54.45
N GLY A 312 40.11 4.75 53.92
CA GLY A 312 40.14 6.10 54.47
C GLY A 312 41.16 7.06 53.84
N GLN A 313 42.00 6.59 52.89
CA GLN A 313 42.88 7.46 52.10
C GLN A 313 42.28 7.78 50.73
N ARG A 314 42.65 8.92 50.15
CA ARG A 314 42.21 9.30 48.81
C ARG A 314 43.03 8.57 47.77
N ALA A 315 42.41 7.64 47.05
CA ALA A 315 42.99 7.01 45.88
C ALA A 315 42.52 7.74 44.60
N SER A 316 43.46 8.01 43.68
CA SER A 316 43.16 8.67 42.42
C SER A 316 42.79 7.60 41.37
N ILE A 317 41.61 7.75 40.76
CA ILE A 317 41.17 6.97 39.59
C ILE A 317 41.19 7.80 38.29
N LEU A 318 41.78 9.02 38.36
CA LEU A 318 41.92 9.90 37.19
C LEU A 318 43.05 9.42 36.28
N PRO A 319 42.95 9.61 34.95
CA PRO A 319 44.06 9.32 34.05
C PRO A 319 45.33 10.05 34.47
N GLY A 320 46.43 9.30 34.61
CA GLY A 320 47.69 9.87 35.09
C GLY A 320 47.77 10.16 36.59
N GLY A 321 46.71 9.86 37.36
CA GLY A 321 46.71 10.05 38.82
C GLY A 321 47.65 9.05 39.51
N ILE A 322 48.44 9.55 40.47
CA ILE A 322 49.35 8.74 41.27
C ILE A 322 48.72 8.48 42.63
N THR A 323 48.62 7.23 43.03
CA THR A 323 48.18 6.81 44.36
C THR A 323 49.35 6.18 45.09
N TYR A 324 49.75 6.78 46.22
CA TYR A 324 50.82 6.23 47.04
C TYR A 324 50.29 5.21 48.04
N LEU A 325 50.88 4.00 48.01
CA LEU A 325 50.54 2.91 48.93
C LEU A 325 51.54 2.85 50.05
N ASN A 326 51.08 2.95 51.30
CA ASN A 326 51.96 3.05 52.47
C ASN A 326 52.60 1.72 52.90
N ASP A 327 52.19 0.59 52.39
CA ASP A 327 52.68 -0.70 52.82
C ASP A 327 52.85 -1.65 51.66
N MET A 328 54.10 -2.03 51.34
CA MET A 328 54.49 -3.01 50.39
C MET A 328 54.46 -4.40 51.02
N GLN A 329 53.33 -4.85 51.55
CA GLN A 329 53.10 -6.28 51.70
C GLN A 329 53.12 -6.96 50.35
N ILE A 330 53.91 -8.02 50.21
CA ILE A 330 54.05 -8.80 48.97
C ILE A 330 52.67 -9.28 48.54
N GLY A 331 52.14 -8.69 47.45
CA GLY A 331 50.81 -9.01 46.89
C GLY A 331 49.72 -7.93 47.04
N ALA A 332 49.95 -6.87 47.82
CA ALA A 332 48.98 -5.76 47.93
C ALA A 332 49.13 -4.78 46.76
N LYS A 333 48.32 -4.93 45.74
CA LYS A 333 48.30 -4.09 44.53
C LYS A 333 46.97 -3.32 44.43
N PHE A 334 47.04 -2.09 43.94
CA PHE A 334 45.89 -1.34 43.51
C PHE A 334 45.65 -1.69 42.02
N GLU A 335 44.81 -2.67 41.80
CA GLU A 335 44.58 -3.21 40.46
C GLU A 335 43.10 -3.48 40.20
N PRO A 336 42.68 -3.53 38.92
CA PRO A 336 41.32 -3.92 38.58
C PRO A 336 41.00 -5.33 39.10
N LEU A 337 39.90 -5.48 39.87
CA LEU A 337 39.41 -6.77 40.33
C LEU A 337 38.85 -7.62 39.17
N TYR A 338 38.41 -6.96 38.13
CA TYR A 338 37.81 -7.56 36.96
C TYR A 338 38.20 -6.76 35.72
N MET A 339 38.67 -7.43 34.70
CA MET A 339 38.93 -6.84 33.39
C MET A 339 37.98 -7.46 32.36
N VAL A 340 37.32 -6.62 31.60
CA VAL A 340 36.48 -7.07 30.48
C VAL A 340 37.38 -7.55 29.36
N ASN A 341 37.17 -8.78 28.88
CA ASN A 341 37.89 -9.30 27.75
C ASN A 341 37.42 -8.55 26.48
N PRO A 342 38.32 -7.86 25.74
CA PRO A 342 37.97 -7.13 24.52
C PRO A 342 37.33 -8.02 23.44
N ALA A 343 37.65 -9.32 23.40
CA ALA A 343 37.08 -10.27 22.46
C ALA A 343 35.55 -10.40 22.60
N TRP A 344 35.03 -10.30 23.82
CA TRP A 344 33.57 -10.35 24.06
C TRP A 344 32.82 -9.17 23.46
N ILE A 345 33.45 -8.00 23.39
CA ILE A 345 32.85 -6.82 22.76
C ILE A 345 32.70 -7.06 21.24
N GLY A 346 33.70 -7.71 20.62
CA GLY A 346 33.66 -8.10 19.22
C GLY A 346 32.55 -9.13 18.92
N GLN A 347 32.46 -10.16 19.76
CA GLN A 347 31.41 -11.18 19.65
C GLN A 347 30.01 -10.58 19.83
N LEU A 348 29.81 -9.77 20.90
CA LEU A 348 28.52 -9.11 21.14
C LEU A 348 28.12 -8.16 20.00
N ARG A 349 29.08 -7.51 19.34
CA ARG A 349 28.81 -6.71 18.14
C ARG A 349 28.30 -7.57 16.98
N GLY A 350 28.85 -8.77 16.78
CA GLY A 350 28.38 -9.73 15.79
C GLY A 350 26.93 -10.17 16.06
N GLU A 351 26.59 -10.48 17.31
CA GLU A 351 25.23 -10.84 17.72
C GLU A 351 24.24 -9.66 17.50
N ILE A 352 24.64 -8.43 17.83
CA ILE A 352 23.84 -7.23 17.58
C ILE A 352 23.55 -7.09 16.07
N GLN A 353 24.55 -7.29 15.22
CA GLN A 353 24.35 -7.22 13.76
C GLN A 353 23.42 -8.33 13.25
N ALA A 354 23.50 -9.53 13.83
CA ALA A 354 22.58 -10.62 13.48
C ALA A 354 21.12 -10.28 13.83
N GLU A 355 20.86 -9.72 15.02
CA GLU A 355 19.53 -9.28 15.42
C GLU A 355 19.03 -8.10 14.59
N GLU A 356 19.90 -7.17 14.18
CA GLU A 356 19.56 -6.10 13.24
C GLU A 356 19.12 -6.66 11.88
N GLN A 357 19.80 -7.70 11.37
CA GLN A 357 19.44 -8.37 10.12
C GLN A 357 18.09 -9.08 10.20
N ILE A 358 17.73 -9.66 11.35
CA ILE A 358 16.40 -10.25 11.57
C ILE A 358 15.32 -9.17 11.43
N ALA A 359 15.50 -8.01 12.07
CA ALA A 359 14.58 -6.89 11.95
C ALA A 359 14.48 -6.39 10.48
N ASP A 360 15.61 -6.24 9.79
CA ASP A 360 15.63 -5.83 8.39
C ASP A 360 14.92 -6.83 7.47
N THR A 361 15.11 -8.12 7.73
CA THR A 361 14.47 -9.19 6.94
C THR A 361 12.97 -9.21 7.16
N ALA A 362 12.51 -9.07 8.41
CA ALA A 362 11.10 -9.05 8.76
C ALA A 362 10.36 -7.87 8.08
N PHE A 363 10.97 -6.70 8.04
CA PHE A 363 10.42 -5.50 7.39
C PHE A 363 10.76 -5.36 5.91
N PHE A 364 11.34 -6.36 5.25
CA PHE A 364 11.70 -6.33 3.82
C PHE A 364 12.58 -5.15 3.41
N VAL A 365 13.47 -4.68 4.30
CA VAL A 365 14.28 -3.46 4.10
C VAL A 365 15.08 -3.51 2.81
N ASP A 366 15.76 -4.62 2.51
CA ASP A 366 16.56 -4.78 1.30
C ASP A 366 15.73 -4.67 0.02
N LEU A 367 14.49 -5.20 0.03
CA LEU A 367 13.58 -5.13 -1.10
C LEU A 367 13.16 -3.68 -1.35
N PHE A 368 12.71 -2.99 -0.32
CA PHE A 368 12.21 -1.63 -0.47
C PHE A 368 13.28 -0.58 -0.74
N LEU A 369 14.49 -0.74 -0.18
CA LEU A 369 15.62 0.13 -0.53
C LEU A 369 16.03 -0.04 -1.99
N MET A 370 15.97 -1.26 -2.52
CA MET A 370 16.23 -1.50 -3.92
C MET A 370 15.16 -0.84 -4.80
N ILE A 371 13.87 -0.96 -4.47
CA ILE A 371 12.78 -0.31 -5.20
C ILE A 371 12.96 1.22 -5.22
N SER A 372 13.42 1.82 -4.12
CA SER A 372 13.63 3.28 -4.03
C SER A 372 14.78 3.81 -4.91
N GLN A 373 15.71 2.96 -5.34
CA GLN A 373 16.86 3.32 -6.18
C GLN A 373 16.56 3.22 -7.68
N MET A 374 15.33 2.99 -8.06
CA MET A 374 14.94 2.61 -9.41
C MET A 374 14.19 3.69 -10.15
N ASP A 375 14.68 4.04 -11.35
CA ASP A 375 14.12 5.10 -12.20
C ASP A 375 13.24 4.60 -13.37
N SER A 376 13.08 3.29 -13.61
CA SER A 376 12.36 2.81 -14.80
C SER A 376 11.76 1.40 -14.69
N VAL A 377 10.75 1.13 -15.55
CA VAL A 377 10.04 -0.17 -15.71
C VAL A 377 10.98 -1.34 -16.05
N ARG A 378 12.09 -1.07 -16.74
CA ARG A 378 13.11 -2.08 -17.08
C ARG A 378 13.72 -2.72 -15.82
N THR A 379 13.71 -1.99 -14.77
CA THR A 379 14.24 -2.32 -13.47
C THR A 379 13.25 -3.18 -12.63
N ALA A 380 11.94 -3.13 -12.91
CA ALA A 380 10.96 -4.02 -12.26
C ALA A 380 11.24 -5.50 -12.58
N TYR A 381 11.68 -5.79 -13.80
CA TYR A 381 12.10 -7.13 -14.21
C TYR A 381 13.37 -7.60 -13.48
N GLU A 382 14.35 -6.70 -13.27
CA GLU A 382 15.55 -7.03 -12.50
C GLU A 382 15.24 -7.29 -11.02
N ILE A 383 14.24 -6.60 -10.44
CA ILE A 383 13.76 -6.89 -9.07
C ILE A 383 13.19 -8.30 -9.00
N ALA A 384 12.25 -8.61 -9.90
CA ALA A 384 11.60 -9.90 -9.96
C ALA A 384 12.64 -11.02 -10.02
N THR A 385 13.65 -10.88 -10.88
CA THR A 385 14.69 -11.90 -11.07
C THR A 385 15.65 -12.03 -9.87
N ARG A 386 15.98 -10.94 -9.19
CA ARG A 386 16.96 -10.93 -8.09
C ARG A 386 16.37 -11.25 -6.72
N LYS A 387 15.08 -11.02 -6.53
CA LYS A 387 14.38 -11.16 -5.23
C LYS A 387 13.03 -11.87 -5.36
N GLU A 388 12.91 -12.75 -6.35
CA GLU A 388 11.70 -13.53 -6.64
C GLU A 388 11.11 -14.16 -5.38
N GLU A 389 11.96 -14.75 -4.52
CA GLU A 389 11.54 -15.35 -3.25
C GLU A 389 10.86 -14.34 -2.29
N LYS A 390 11.44 -13.14 -2.13
CA LYS A 390 10.87 -12.10 -1.26
C LYS A 390 9.59 -11.49 -1.84
N MET A 391 9.48 -11.40 -3.16
CA MET A 391 8.26 -10.97 -3.83
C MET A 391 7.14 -12.00 -3.70
N LEU A 392 7.46 -13.29 -3.76
CA LEU A 392 6.50 -14.36 -3.51
C LEU A 392 5.95 -14.32 -2.08
N MET A 393 6.79 -14.03 -1.10
CA MET A 393 6.35 -13.86 0.30
C MET A 393 5.44 -12.63 0.50
N LEU A 394 5.65 -11.57 -0.27
CA LEU A 394 4.84 -10.35 -0.20
C LEU A 394 3.52 -10.47 -0.99
N GLY A 395 3.43 -11.40 -1.94
CA GLY A 395 2.28 -11.57 -2.81
C GLY A 395 0.93 -11.59 -2.08
N PRO A 396 0.71 -12.50 -1.11
CA PRO A 396 -0.54 -12.57 -0.35
C PRO A 396 -0.88 -11.27 0.40
N VAL A 397 0.16 -10.58 0.91
CA VAL A 397 -0.02 -9.28 1.59
C VAL A 397 -0.49 -8.21 0.60
N LEU A 398 0.11 -8.17 -0.60
CA LEU A 398 -0.26 -7.19 -1.62
C LEU A 398 -1.70 -7.41 -2.12
N GLU A 399 -2.14 -8.65 -2.29
CA GLU A 399 -3.53 -8.97 -2.65
C GLU A 399 -4.49 -8.50 -1.55
N ARG A 400 -4.16 -8.76 -0.28
CA ARG A 400 -4.97 -8.29 0.84
C ARG A 400 -5.00 -6.75 0.94
N GLN A 401 -3.88 -6.08 0.61
CA GLN A 401 -3.86 -4.63 0.50
C GLN A 401 -4.80 -4.10 -0.58
N ASN A 402 -4.90 -4.81 -1.68
CA ASN A 402 -5.87 -4.45 -2.72
C ASN A 402 -7.29 -4.59 -2.16
N ASP A 403 -7.63 -5.72 -1.58
CA ASP A 403 -9.00 -6.02 -1.10
C ASP A 403 -9.43 -5.16 0.11
N ASP A 404 -8.58 -5.01 1.12
CA ASP A 404 -8.93 -4.34 2.38
C ASP A 404 -8.72 -2.81 2.35
N LEU A 405 -7.85 -2.29 1.45
CA LEU A 405 -7.47 -0.88 1.40
C LEU A 405 -7.77 -0.20 0.07
N LEU A 406 -7.20 -0.73 -1.04
CA LEU A 406 -7.14 0.03 -2.29
C LEU A 406 -8.46 -0.05 -3.07
N ASP A 407 -9.08 -1.21 -3.19
CA ASP A 407 -10.38 -1.36 -3.84
C ASP A 407 -11.46 -0.52 -3.12
N PRO A 408 -11.65 -0.65 -1.79
CA PRO A 408 -12.61 0.20 -1.08
C PRO A 408 -12.27 1.70 -1.16
N CYS A 409 -10.98 2.05 -1.23
CA CYS A 409 -10.56 3.44 -1.38
C CYS A 409 -10.95 4.02 -2.76
N ILE A 410 -10.71 3.26 -3.83
CA ILE A 410 -11.05 3.65 -5.20
C ILE A 410 -12.56 3.73 -5.37
N ASP A 411 -13.30 2.74 -4.89
CA ASP A 411 -14.76 2.69 -4.95
C ASP A 411 -15.39 3.85 -4.21
N GLN A 412 -14.92 4.13 -3.00
CA GLN A 412 -15.42 5.26 -2.20
C GLN A 412 -15.13 6.62 -2.87
N VAL A 413 -13.93 6.81 -3.43
CA VAL A 413 -13.61 8.04 -4.17
C VAL A 413 -14.48 8.16 -5.41
N PHE A 414 -14.67 7.09 -6.18
CA PHE A 414 -15.54 7.08 -7.34
C PHE A 414 -16.99 7.42 -6.97
N HIS A 415 -17.54 6.76 -5.94
CA HIS A 415 -18.89 7.00 -5.44
C HIS A 415 -19.11 8.47 -5.04
N LEU A 416 -18.20 9.05 -4.26
CA LEU A 416 -18.27 10.46 -3.85
C LEU A 416 -18.17 11.42 -5.04
N MET A 417 -17.36 11.10 -6.05
CA MET A 417 -17.26 11.89 -7.28
C MET A 417 -18.54 11.82 -8.12
N VAL A 418 -19.18 10.65 -8.19
CA VAL A 418 -20.48 10.47 -8.88
C VAL A 418 -21.55 11.26 -8.16
N GLU A 419 -21.66 11.15 -6.84
CA GLU A 419 -22.65 11.87 -6.03
C GLU A 419 -22.50 13.38 -6.18
N GLN A 420 -21.29 13.91 -6.11
CA GLN A 420 -21.02 15.32 -6.32
C GLN A 420 -21.27 15.76 -7.77
N SER A 421 -20.97 14.92 -8.75
CA SER A 421 -21.26 15.21 -10.17
C SER A 421 -22.75 15.32 -10.41
N ILE A 422 -23.54 14.40 -9.89
CA ILE A 422 -25.02 14.43 -9.98
C ILE A 422 -25.55 15.70 -9.29
N SER A 423 -25.05 16.04 -8.10
CA SER A 423 -25.46 17.24 -7.37
C SER A 423 -25.14 18.53 -8.15
N ARG A 424 -24.03 18.58 -8.88
CA ARG A 424 -23.67 19.72 -9.76
C ARG A 424 -24.50 19.76 -11.04
N TRP A 425 -24.80 18.61 -11.64
CA TRP A 425 -25.73 18.54 -12.79
C TRP A 425 -27.15 19.03 -12.42
N MET A 426 -27.58 18.74 -11.20
CA MET A 426 -28.88 19.21 -10.69
C MET A 426 -28.85 20.68 -10.23
N GLY A 427 -27.69 21.35 -10.25
CA GLY A 427 -27.53 22.72 -9.77
C GLY A 427 -27.59 22.87 -8.25
N LEU A 428 -27.47 21.77 -7.50
CA LEU A 428 -27.45 21.76 -6.03
C LEU A 428 -26.09 22.18 -5.47
N LEU A 429 -25.03 21.94 -6.22
CA LEU A 429 -23.67 22.37 -5.90
C LEU A 429 -23.10 23.26 -7.02
N PRO A 430 -22.28 24.26 -6.70
CA PRO A 430 -21.64 25.12 -7.69
C PRO A 430 -20.50 24.35 -8.42
N GLY A 431 -20.26 24.70 -9.68
CA GLY A 431 -19.18 24.19 -10.52
C GLY A 431 -19.60 23.15 -11.54
N ASN A 432 -18.65 22.74 -12.38
CA ASN A 432 -18.86 21.72 -13.39
C ASN A 432 -18.83 20.31 -12.76
N PRO A 433 -19.54 19.33 -13.36
CA PRO A 433 -19.44 17.94 -12.96
C PRO A 433 -18.00 17.45 -12.97
N LEU A 434 -17.64 16.61 -12.01
CA LEU A 434 -16.28 16.06 -11.88
C LEU A 434 -16.04 14.95 -12.91
N LEU A 435 -17.10 14.21 -13.27
CA LEU A 435 -17.07 13.11 -14.19
C LEU A 435 -17.88 13.40 -15.44
N PRO A 436 -17.42 12.99 -16.64
CA PRO A 436 -18.23 13.03 -17.84
C PRO A 436 -19.40 12.03 -17.73
N PRO A 437 -20.52 12.27 -18.46
CA PRO A 437 -21.62 11.33 -18.47
C PRO A 437 -21.18 9.96 -19.02
N PRO A 438 -21.61 8.85 -18.41
CA PRO A 438 -21.23 7.51 -18.87
C PRO A 438 -21.83 7.21 -20.24
N PRO A 439 -21.14 6.47 -21.10
CA PRO A 439 -21.68 5.93 -22.36
C PRO A 439 -22.87 5.00 -22.07
N LYS A 440 -23.85 4.97 -22.99
CA LYS A 440 -25.06 4.15 -22.82
C LYS A 440 -24.76 2.65 -22.77
N GLU A 441 -23.72 2.24 -23.44
CA GLU A 441 -23.28 0.86 -23.54
C GLU A 441 -22.72 0.29 -22.22
N LEU A 442 -22.25 1.17 -21.34
CA LEU A 442 -21.75 0.78 -20.01
C LEU A 442 -22.90 0.33 -19.09
N GLY A 443 -24.12 0.83 -19.28
CA GLY A 443 -25.28 0.47 -18.47
C GLY A 443 -25.02 0.62 -16.96
N ASN A 444 -25.37 -0.42 -16.19
CA ASN A 444 -25.10 -0.55 -14.76
C ASN A 444 -24.00 -1.59 -14.47
N LEU A 445 -23.00 -1.69 -15.34
CA LEU A 445 -21.90 -2.63 -15.16
C LEU A 445 -20.95 -2.14 -14.05
N ASP A 446 -20.53 -3.07 -13.21
CA ASP A 446 -19.50 -2.82 -12.21
C ASP A 446 -18.16 -2.55 -12.92
N LEU A 447 -17.40 -1.61 -12.40
CA LEU A 447 -16.05 -1.32 -12.89
C LEU A 447 -15.05 -2.32 -12.29
N ARG A 448 -14.12 -2.75 -13.12
CA ARG A 448 -12.99 -3.57 -12.67
C ARG A 448 -11.78 -2.69 -12.44
N ILE A 449 -11.09 -2.92 -11.34
CA ILE A 449 -9.84 -2.24 -11.02
C ILE A 449 -8.66 -3.11 -11.44
N GLU A 450 -7.70 -2.53 -12.15
CA GLU A 450 -6.43 -3.19 -12.49
C GLU A 450 -5.27 -2.38 -11.91
N TYR A 451 -4.46 -3.02 -11.07
CA TYR A 451 -3.29 -2.38 -10.48
C TYR A 451 -2.11 -2.34 -11.44
N THR A 452 -1.53 -1.16 -11.61
CA THR A 452 -0.38 -0.91 -12.49
C THR A 452 0.84 -0.37 -11.72
N SER A 453 0.83 -0.50 -10.40
CA SER A 453 1.93 -0.11 -9.53
C SER A 453 3.21 -0.91 -9.81
N ILE A 454 4.37 -0.39 -9.37
CA ILE A 454 5.67 -1.07 -9.58
C ILE A 454 5.67 -2.47 -8.96
N LEU A 455 5.09 -2.65 -7.78
CA LEU A 455 4.97 -3.96 -7.13
C LEU A 455 4.04 -4.90 -7.88
N ALA A 456 2.88 -4.41 -8.36
CA ALA A 456 1.97 -5.21 -9.18
C ALA A 456 2.61 -5.62 -10.52
N GLN A 457 3.37 -4.71 -11.14
CA GLN A 457 4.13 -5.03 -12.35
C GLN A 457 5.24 -6.04 -12.08
N ALA A 458 5.93 -5.95 -10.94
CA ALA A 458 6.95 -6.92 -10.55
C ALA A 458 6.36 -8.32 -10.31
N GLN A 459 5.18 -8.44 -9.70
CA GLN A 459 4.46 -9.71 -9.58
C GLN A 459 4.12 -10.31 -10.96
N ARG A 460 3.55 -9.51 -11.86
CA ARG A 460 3.20 -9.95 -13.22
C ARG A 460 4.42 -10.26 -14.09
N ALA A 461 5.55 -9.59 -13.85
CA ALA A 461 6.79 -9.84 -14.60
C ALA A 461 7.35 -11.24 -14.36
N VAL A 462 7.11 -11.82 -13.18
CA VAL A 462 7.38 -13.24 -12.90
C VAL A 462 6.57 -14.14 -13.86
N GLU A 463 5.32 -13.78 -14.15
CA GLU A 463 4.46 -14.48 -15.12
C GLU A 463 4.81 -14.12 -16.58
N GLY A 464 5.07 -12.83 -16.87
CA GLY A 464 5.36 -12.31 -18.22
C GLY A 464 6.68 -12.75 -18.83
N GLY A 465 7.68 -13.08 -18.00
CA GLY A 465 8.94 -13.64 -18.45
C GLY A 465 8.79 -15.01 -19.19
N SER A 466 7.64 -15.65 -19.05
CA SER A 466 7.28 -16.86 -19.79
C SER A 466 6.97 -16.56 -21.26
N ILE A 467 6.30 -15.43 -21.58
CA ILE A 467 5.93 -15.03 -22.94
C ILE A 467 7.20 -14.66 -23.73
N GLU A 468 8.08 -13.85 -23.14
CA GLU A 468 9.34 -13.44 -23.78
C GLU A 468 10.25 -14.65 -24.03
N ARG A 469 10.36 -15.58 -23.08
CA ARG A 469 11.10 -16.83 -23.25
C ARG A 469 10.49 -17.73 -24.30
N ALA A 470 9.16 -17.83 -24.38
CA ALA A 470 8.47 -18.63 -25.39
C ALA A 470 8.70 -18.08 -26.81
N ILE A 471 8.55 -16.76 -27.00
CA ILE A 471 8.79 -16.09 -28.28
C ILE A 471 10.29 -16.17 -28.66
N GLY A 472 11.19 -15.92 -27.72
CA GLY A 472 12.63 -16.02 -27.93
C GLY A 472 13.08 -17.44 -28.28
N PHE A 473 12.51 -18.46 -27.61
CA PHE A 473 12.77 -19.86 -27.91
C PHE A 473 12.24 -20.26 -29.28
N ALA A 474 11.00 -19.86 -29.62
CA ALA A 474 10.42 -20.12 -30.94
C ALA A 474 11.22 -19.45 -32.06
N GLY A 475 11.66 -18.21 -31.86
CA GLY A 475 12.56 -17.51 -32.77
C GLY A 475 13.91 -18.21 -32.95
N THR A 476 14.49 -18.74 -31.88
CA THR A 476 15.73 -19.52 -31.92
C THR A 476 15.54 -20.82 -32.70
N VAL A 477 14.43 -21.54 -32.48
CA VAL A 477 14.10 -22.76 -33.22
C VAL A 477 13.87 -22.47 -34.70
N ALA A 478 13.15 -21.40 -35.03
CA ALA A 478 12.94 -20.98 -36.42
C ALA A 478 14.26 -20.65 -37.13
N ASN A 479 15.19 -19.98 -36.45
CA ASN A 479 16.51 -19.69 -37.00
C ASN A 479 17.37 -20.96 -37.20
N ILE A 480 17.35 -21.91 -36.26
CA ILE A 480 18.10 -23.16 -36.37
C ILE A 480 17.55 -24.02 -37.51
N LYS A 481 16.24 -24.10 -37.67
CA LYS A 481 15.59 -24.86 -38.75
C LYS A 481 15.62 -24.15 -40.10
N GLN A 482 15.91 -22.85 -40.14
CA GLN A 482 15.75 -21.97 -41.30
C GLN A 482 14.31 -22.03 -41.88
N ASP A 483 13.33 -22.31 -41.01
CA ASP A 483 11.91 -22.48 -41.34
C ASP A 483 11.05 -21.69 -40.34
N PRO A 484 10.25 -20.71 -40.79
CA PRO A 484 9.42 -19.88 -39.92
C PRO A 484 8.21 -20.65 -39.33
N SER A 485 7.95 -21.89 -39.73
CA SER A 485 6.78 -22.70 -39.28
C SER A 485 6.72 -22.88 -37.75
N ALA A 486 7.82 -22.74 -37.03
CA ALA A 486 7.82 -22.75 -35.56
C ALA A 486 7.12 -21.52 -34.95
N LEU A 487 7.02 -20.41 -35.68
CA LEU A 487 6.31 -19.20 -35.25
C LEU A 487 4.81 -19.28 -35.50
N ASP A 488 4.36 -20.15 -36.38
CA ASP A 488 2.92 -20.38 -36.66
C ASP A 488 2.17 -20.97 -35.48
N LEU A 489 2.87 -21.57 -34.52
CA LEU A 489 2.32 -22.09 -33.28
C LEU A 489 1.96 -20.99 -32.26
N LEU A 490 2.47 -19.77 -32.47
CA LEU A 490 2.26 -18.64 -31.60
C LEU A 490 1.38 -17.58 -32.27
N ASP A 491 0.29 -17.21 -31.63
CA ASP A 491 -0.45 -16.01 -31.98
C ASP A 491 0.39 -14.79 -31.55
N THR A 492 1.24 -14.34 -32.48
CA THR A 492 2.19 -13.25 -32.23
C THR A 492 1.50 -11.91 -31.96
N ASP A 493 0.32 -11.69 -32.52
CA ASP A 493 -0.46 -10.45 -32.31
C ASP A 493 -1.03 -10.42 -30.89
N ASN A 494 -1.59 -11.51 -30.45
CA ASN A 494 -2.12 -11.65 -29.08
C ASN A 494 -1.00 -11.66 -28.04
N ALA A 495 0.11 -12.34 -28.34
CA ALA A 495 1.28 -12.37 -27.48
C ALA A 495 1.90 -10.97 -27.30
N LEU A 496 1.97 -10.15 -28.36
CA LEU A 496 2.42 -8.76 -28.30
C LEU A 496 1.46 -7.88 -27.49
N ARG A 497 0.15 -8.09 -27.62
CA ARG A 497 -0.86 -7.36 -26.84
C ARG A 497 -0.78 -7.69 -25.36
N GLU A 498 -0.64 -8.97 -25.01
CA GLU A 498 -0.47 -9.41 -23.63
C GLU A 498 0.87 -8.90 -23.04
N TYR A 499 1.94 -8.89 -23.85
CA TYR A 499 3.22 -8.28 -23.46
C TYR A 499 3.06 -6.77 -23.22
N PHE A 500 2.36 -6.03 -24.09
CA PHE A 500 2.10 -4.60 -23.89
C PHE A 500 1.26 -4.32 -22.64
N LYS A 501 0.31 -5.20 -22.30
CA LYS A 501 -0.44 -5.13 -21.05
C LYS A 501 0.49 -5.38 -19.85
N ALA A 502 1.33 -6.40 -19.90
CA ALA A 502 2.28 -6.74 -18.84
C ALA A 502 3.28 -5.60 -18.57
N VAL A 503 3.76 -4.94 -19.62
CA VAL A 503 4.68 -3.78 -19.54
C VAL A 503 3.93 -2.45 -19.29
N SER A 504 2.59 -2.48 -19.16
CA SER A 504 1.73 -1.30 -18.91
C SER A 504 1.86 -0.19 -19.96
N VAL A 505 2.03 -0.55 -21.24
CA VAL A 505 2.00 0.42 -22.35
C VAL A 505 0.64 1.14 -22.36
N PRO A 506 0.61 2.49 -22.43
CA PRO A 506 -0.64 3.23 -22.48
C PRO A 506 -1.55 2.73 -23.61
N PRO A 507 -2.84 2.44 -23.34
CA PRO A 507 -3.77 1.93 -24.34
C PRO A 507 -3.93 2.82 -25.57
N THR A 508 -3.67 4.12 -25.42
CA THR A 508 -3.70 5.11 -26.52
C THR A 508 -2.60 4.90 -27.57
N LEU A 509 -1.55 4.17 -27.23
CA LEU A 509 -0.44 3.85 -28.15
C LEU A 509 -0.70 2.54 -28.93
N VAL A 510 -1.65 1.73 -28.47
CA VAL A 510 -2.00 0.45 -29.10
C VAL A 510 -3.22 0.66 -29.99
N ARG A 511 -3.07 0.39 -31.28
CA ARG A 511 -4.14 0.54 -32.27
C ARG A 511 -5.20 -0.55 -32.06
N SER A 512 -6.48 -0.24 -32.39
CA SER A 512 -7.57 -1.22 -32.39
C SER A 512 -7.35 -2.26 -33.50
N ASP A 513 -7.98 -3.44 -33.35
CA ASP A 513 -7.89 -4.53 -34.32
C ASP A 513 -8.33 -4.09 -35.71
N ASP A 514 -9.43 -3.33 -35.79
CA ASP A 514 -9.93 -2.81 -37.09
C ASP A 514 -8.91 -1.87 -37.76
N ALA A 515 -8.24 -1.02 -36.98
CA ALA A 515 -7.22 -0.14 -37.54
C ALA A 515 -5.96 -0.90 -37.99
N VAL A 516 -5.59 -1.97 -37.30
CA VAL A 516 -4.47 -2.85 -37.70
C VAL A 516 -4.84 -3.62 -38.97
N LEU A 517 -6.04 -4.17 -39.06
CA LEU A 517 -6.53 -4.87 -40.24
C LEU A 517 -6.55 -3.93 -41.45
N ALA A 518 -7.10 -2.73 -41.31
CA ALA A 518 -7.14 -1.75 -42.41
C ALA A 518 -5.72 -1.38 -42.92
N ILE A 519 -4.75 -1.24 -42.02
CA ILE A 519 -3.35 -0.95 -42.41
C ILE A 519 -2.71 -2.15 -43.08
N ARG A 520 -3.02 -3.38 -42.67
CA ARG A 520 -2.51 -4.61 -43.29
C ARG A 520 -3.09 -4.77 -44.69
N GLU A 521 -4.40 -4.58 -44.86
CA GLU A 521 -5.05 -4.60 -46.17
C GLU A 521 -4.46 -3.56 -47.12
N GLN A 522 -4.25 -2.33 -46.69
CA GLN A 522 -3.59 -1.32 -47.51
C GLN A 522 -2.16 -1.72 -47.90
N ARG A 523 -1.39 -2.32 -47.00
CA ARG A 523 -0.04 -2.79 -47.25
C ARG A 523 -0.03 -3.95 -48.25
N ASP A 524 -0.96 -4.90 -48.11
CA ASP A 524 -1.08 -6.04 -49.02
C ASP A 524 -1.50 -5.59 -50.43
N GLN A 525 -2.43 -4.64 -50.54
CA GLN A 525 -2.82 -4.03 -51.81
C GLN A 525 -1.62 -3.30 -52.46
N ALA A 526 -0.82 -2.57 -51.67
CA ALA A 526 0.36 -1.89 -52.18
C ALA A 526 1.45 -2.88 -52.64
N MET A 527 1.65 -3.98 -51.91
CA MET A 527 2.60 -5.02 -52.32
C MET A 527 2.12 -5.76 -53.56
N GLN A 528 0.83 -6.09 -53.67
CA GLN A 528 0.26 -6.70 -54.88
C GLN A 528 0.39 -5.78 -56.10
N ALA A 529 0.15 -4.46 -55.94
CA ALA A 529 0.32 -3.48 -57.01
C ALA A 529 1.80 -3.37 -57.44
N GLN A 530 2.75 -3.41 -56.50
CA GLN A 530 4.17 -3.38 -56.76
C GLN A 530 4.66 -4.65 -57.44
N GLN A 531 4.16 -5.81 -57.05
CA GLN A 531 4.45 -7.10 -57.64
C GLN A 531 3.91 -7.18 -59.07
N MET A 532 2.65 -6.71 -59.28
CA MET A 532 2.05 -6.60 -60.61
C MET A 532 2.83 -5.66 -61.56
N GLN A 533 3.39 -4.55 -61.04
CA GLN A 533 4.28 -3.68 -61.81
C GLN A 533 5.62 -4.36 -62.17
N GLN A 534 6.19 -5.14 -61.26
CA GLN A 534 7.41 -5.91 -61.50
C GLN A 534 7.16 -7.03 -62.54
N ASP A 535 6.06 -7.74 -62.42
CA ASP A 535 5.66 -8.79 -63.36
C ASP A 535 5.37 -8.19 -64.78
N LEU A 536 4.67 -7.05 -64.84
CA LEU A 536 4.50 -6.31 -66.07
C LEU A 536 5.83 -5.84 -66.67
N GLY A 537 6.75 -5.36 -65.85
CA GLY A 537 8.12 -5.00 -66.25
C GLY A 537 8.90 -6.19 -66.82
N ALA A 538 8.79 -7.35 -66.16
CA ALA A 538 9.40 -8.60 -66.63
C ALA A 538 8.79 -9.10 -67.95
N VAL A 539 7.45 -9.00 -68.09
CA VAL A 539 6.75 -9.34 -69.35
C VAL A 539 7.15 -8.39 -70.51
N ILE A 540 7.26 -7.07 -70.21
CA ILE A 540 7.69 -6.09 -71.22
C ILE A 540 9.15 -6.33 -71.61
N GLN A 541 10.06 -6.61 -70.69
CA GLN A 541 11.45 -6.98 -70.98
C GLN A 541 11.51 -8.30 -71.75
N GLY A 542 10.73 -9.30 -71.37
CA GLY A 542 10.59 -10.55 -72.11
C GLY A 542 10.08 -10.34 -73.52
N ALA A 543 9.09 -9.46 -73.74
CA ALA A 543 8.54 -9.12 -75.06
C ALA A 543 9.57 -8.32 -75.91
N GLN A 544 10.39 -7.42 -75.28
CA GLN A 544 11.49 -6.73 -75.96
C GLN A 544 12.57 -7.72 -76.41
N LEU A 545 13.00 -8.62 -75.54
CA LEU A 545 13.96 -9.66 -75.87
C LEU A 545 13.45 -10.61 -76.97
N LEU A 546 12.18 -10.89 -77.00
CA LEU A 546 11.52 -11.68 -78.07
C LEU A 546 11.44 -10.88 -79.37
N SER A 547 11.26 -9.56 -79.33
CA SER A 547 11.20 -8.71 -80.54
C SER A 547 12.59 -8.46 -81.16
N GLU A 548 13.64 -8.55 -80.36
CA GLU A 548 15.05 -8.41 -80.80
C GLU A 548 15.66 -9.75 -81.29
N THR A 549 14.97 -10.87 -81.03
CA THR A 549 15.45 -12.19 -81.48
C THR A 549 15.11 -12.38 -82.97
N ASP A 550 16.14 -12.55 -83.75
CA ASP A 550 16.01 -12.78 -85.21
C ASP A 550 15.27 -14.12 -85.44
N THR A 551 14.04 -14.02 -85.97
CA THR A 551 13.16 -15.16 -86.25
C THR A 551 13.51 -15.87 -87.58
N SER A 552 14.52 -15.42 -88.28
CA SER A 552 14.98 -16.00 -89.56
C SER A 552 16.05 -17.08 -89.39
N GLY A 553 16.57 -17.29 -88.15
CA GLY A 553 17.62 -18.27 -87.86
C GLY A 553 17.17 -19.48 -87.03
N ASN A 554 17.90 -20.60 -87.10
CA ASN A 554 17.65 -21.82 -86.38
C ASN A 554 18.08 -21.65 -84.92
N ASN A 555 17.19 -21.11 -84.09
CA ASN A 555 17.42 -20.89 -82.62
C ASN A 555 16.46 -21.74 -81.78
N ALA A 556 16.70 -21.80 -80.47
CA ALA A 556 15.95 -22.62 -79.51
C ALA A 556 14.44 -22.32 -79.51
N LEU A 557 14.01 -21.10 -79.87
CA LEU A 557 12.61 -20.68 -79.93
C LEU A 557 11.91 -21.18 -81.19
N THR A 558 12.60 -21.19 -82.36
CA THR A 558 12.07 -21.74 -83.58
C THR A 558 12.03 -23.27 -83.56
N GLN A 559 12.87 -23.95 -82.79
CA GLN A 559 12.79 -25.37 -82.53
C GLN A 559 11.61 -25.74 -81.61
N LEU A 560 11.31 -24.91 -80.60
CA LEU A 560 10.11 -25.12 -79.73
C LEU A 560 8.80 -24.84 -80.48
N ALA A 561 8.75 -23.83 -81.36
CA ALA A 561 7.56 -23.51 -82.17
C ALA A 561 7.29 -24.53 -83.30
N GLY A 562 8.30 -25.28 -83.74
CA GLY A 562 8.15 -26.35 -84.75
C GLY A 562 7.89 -27.75 -84.18
N ALA A 563 7.79 -27.86 -82.83
CA ALA A 563 7.50 -29.12 -82.16
C ALA A 563 6.05 -29.26 -81.66
N VAL A 564 5.11 -28.39 -82.11
CA VAL A 564 3.66 -28.48 -81.89
C VAL A 564 2.97 -28.97 -83.14
#